data_aaa7a1127bed3aa22e00d822a92a0518
#
_entry.id   aaa7a1127bed3aa22e00d822a92a0518
#
_cell.length_a   1.000
_cell.length_b   1.000
_cell.length_c   1.000
_cell.angle_alpha   90.00
_cell.angle_beta   90.00
_cell.angle_gamma   90.00
#
_symmetry.space_group_name_H-M   'P 1'
#
loop_
_entity.id
_entity.type
_entity.pdbx_description
1 polymer ?
#
loop_
_entity_poly.entity_id
_entity_poly.type
_entity_poly.pdbx_seq_one_letter_code
_entity_poly.pdbx_strand_id
1 'polypeptide(L)'
;MKALCARALLAYNPRVAKLIEVHPRDPQPHRVHKIVERLRDGALIAYPTDSSYAFGCHIGDKKPIERIHRIRRTDKNHNFTLVCADLSEISVYARVDNWAYRLIKSLTPGPYTFILRATRQLPKMLQNPKRRTIGIRVPDHPLVNAMLD
;
A
#
# COMPACT_ATOMS: atom_id res chain seq x y z
N MET A 1 -16.05 -24.37 -12.81
CA MET A 1 -16.86 -23.32 -12.18
C MET A 1 -16.51 -21.99 -12.88
N LYS A 2 -17.49 -21.41 -13.55
CA LYS A 2 -17.31 -20.20 -14.38
C LYS A 2 -17.26 -18.98 -13.46
N ALA A 3 -16.18 -18.20 -13.54
CA ALA A 3 -16.09 -16.90 -12.88
C ALA A 3 -17.13 -15.94 -13.48
N LEU A 4 -18.00 -15.40 -12.65
CA LEU A 4 -18.99 -14.39 -13.03
C LEU A 4 -18.25 -13.09 -13.31
N CYS A 5 -18.13 -12.72 -14.57
CA CYS A 5 -17.69 -11.39 -14.98
C CYS A 5 -18.92 -10.46 -14.96
N ALA A 6 -19.11 -9.75 -13.85
CA ALA A 6 -20.14 -8.71 -13.77
C ALA A 6 -19.65 -7.45 -14.50
N ARG A 7 -20.08 -7.31 -15.75
CA ARG A 7 -19.90 -6.13 -16.58
C ARG A 7 -20.90 -5.07 -16.15
N ALA A 8 -20.54 -4.24 -15.17
CA ALA A 8 -21.30 -3.05 -14.83
C ALA A 8 -20.72 -1.85 -15.58
N LEU A 9 -21.40 -1.44 -16.66
CA LEU A 9 -21.25 -0.12 -17.28
C LEU A 9 -21.79 0.92 -16.29
N LEU A 10 -20.95 1.39 -15.38
CA LEU A 10 -21.27 2.52 -14.50
C LEU A 10 -20.92 3.82 -15.22
N ALA A 11 -21.95 4.63 -15.51
CA ALA A 11 -21.80 6.02 -15.91
C ALA A 11 -20.86 6.74 -14.92
N TYR A 12 -19.96 7.59 -15.41
CA TYR A 12 -19.01 8.33 -14.57
C TYR A 12 -19.78 9.15 -13.52
N ASN A 13 -19.80 8.65 -12.30
CA ASN A 13 -20.27 9.37 -11.14
C ASN A 13 -19.03 9.61 -10.23
N PRO A 14 -18.63 10.86 -9.99
CA PRO A 14 -17.45 11.18 -9.17
C PRO A 14 -17.57 10.72 -7.71
N ARG A 15 -18.74 10.26 -7.29
CA ARG A 15 -19.01 9.70 -5.95
C ARG A 15 -18.87 8.17 -5.90
N VAL A 16 -18.70 7.50 -7.05
CA VAL A 16 -18.60 6.04 -7.14
C VAL A 16 -17.15 5.64 -7.43
N ALA A 17 -16.66 4.61 -6.77
CA ALA A 17 -15.34 4.06 -7.02
C ALA A 17 -15.25 3.52 -8.45
N LYS A 18 -14.14 3.82 -9.15
CA LYS A 18 -13.86 3.28 -10.48
C LYS A 18 -13.17 1.93 -10.34
N LEU A 19 -13.76 0.89 -10.91
CA LEU A 19 -13.12 -0.41 -11.04
C LEU A 19 -12.12 -0.38 -12.21
N ILE A 20 -10.90 -0.83 -11.95
CA ILE A 20 -9.86 -1.07 -12.95
C ILE A 20 -9.53 -2.56 -12.90
N GLU A 21 -9.96 -3.29 -13.94
CA GLU A 21 -9.62 -4.70 -14.06
C GLU A 21 -8.15 -4.85 -14.48
N VAL A 22 -7.39 -5.64 -13.73
CA VAL A 22 -5.97 -5.92 -14.00
C VAL A 22 -5.78 -7.42 -14.01
N HIS A 23 -4.95 -7.94 -14.92
CA HIS A 23 -4.64 -9.36 -14.95
C HIS A 23 -3.85 -9.76 -13.67
N PRO A 24 -4.27 -10.81 -12.94
CA PRO A 24 -3.75 -11.08 -11.59
C PRO A 24 -2.28 -11.53 -11.56
N ARG A 25 -1.79 -12.17 -12.61
CA ARG A 25 -0.41 -12.70 -12.71
C ARG A 25 0.50 -11.86 -13.62
N ASP A 26 -0.09 -11.15 -14.57
CA ASP A 26 0.62 -10.35 -15.56
C ASP A 26 -0.10 -8.99 -15.72
N PRO A 27 0.13 -8.05 -14.79
CA PRO A 27 -0.49 -6.74 -14.81
C PRO A 27 -0.11 -5.96 -16.08
N GLN A 28 -1.11 -5.52 -16.84
CA GLN A 28 -0.88 -4.76 -18.07
C GLN A 28 -0.24 -3.39 -17.75
N PRO A 29 0.92 -3.05 -18.34
CA PRO A 29 1.66 -1.83 -18.00
C PRO A 29 0.84 -0.54 -18.12
N HIS A 30 0.01 -0.41 -19.15
CA HIS A 30 -0.84 0.78 -19.34
C HIS A 30 -1.91 0.95 -18.24
N ARG A 31 -2.39 -0.17 -17.64
CA ARG A 31 -3.35 -0.14 -16.52
C ARG A 31 -2.65 0.19 -15.21
N VAL A 32 -1.46 -0.39 -15.00
CA VAL A 32 -0.60 -0.06 -13.84
C VAL A 32 -0.24 1.42 -13.86
N HIS A 33 0.26 1.94 -14.99
CA HIS A 33 0.58 3.35 -15.17
C HIS A 33 -0.61 4.25 -14.79
N LYS A 34 -1.81 3.92 -15.26
CA LYS A 34 -3.03 4.66 -14.91
C LYS A 34 -3.37 4.64 -13.43
N ILE A 35 -3.10 3.53 -12.73
CA ILE A 35 -3.28 3.43 -11.28
C ILE A 35 -2.26 4.32 -10.56
N VAL A 36 -0.99 4.25 -10.97
CA VAL A 36 0.10 5.05 -10.39
C VAL A 36 -0.14 6.55 -10.60
N GLU A 37 -0.56 6.98 -11.78
CA GLU A 37 -0.96 8.38 -12.02
C GLU A 37 -2.06 8.82 -11.06
N ARG A 38 -3.11 8.00 -10.87
CA ARG A 38 -4.18 8.30 -9.92
C ARG A 38 -3.69 8.39 -8.48
N LEU A 39 -2.77 7.51 -8.07
CA LEU A 39 -2.14 7.59 -6.74
C LEU A 39 -1.35 8.89 -6.58
N ARG A 40 -0.57 9.30 -7.59
CA ARG A 40 0.17 10.57 -7.59
C ARG A 40 -0.76 11.79 -7.55
N ASP A 41 -1.94 11.69 -8.14
CA ASP A 41 -3.02 12.71 -8.08
C ASP A 41 -3.78 12.70 -6.75
N GLY A 42 -3.34 11.94 -5.74
CA GLY A 42 -3.96 11.88 -4.42
C GLY A 42 -5.19 10.97 -4.33
N ALA A 43 -5.30 9.98 -5.22
CA ALA A 43 -6.38 9.00 -5.12
C ALA A 43 -6.16 8.01 -3.97
N LEU A 44 -7.28 7.53 -3.43
CA LEU A 44 -7.33 6.35 -2.58
C LEU A 44 -7.71 5.15 -3.44
N ILE A 45 -6.97 4.06 -3.33
CA ILE A 45 -7.25 2.79 -4.01
C ILE A 45 -7.55 1.67 -3.03
N ALA A 46 -8.33 0.69 -3.48
CA ALA A 46 -8.41 -0.63 -2.87
C ALA A 46 -7.72 -1.62 -3.81
N TYR A 47 -6.75 -2.38 -3.32
CA TYR A 47 -5.92 -3.25 -4.14
C TYR A 47 -5.66 -4.59 -3.44
N PRO A 48 -5.47 -5.68 -4.21
CA PRO A 48 -5.16 -6.99 -3.66
C PRO A 48 -3.71 -7.06 -3.16
N THR A 49 -3.50 -7.85 -2.13
CA THR A 49 -2.18 -8.27 -1.64
C THR A 49 -2.11 -9.78 -1.54
N ASP A 50 -0.98 -10.33 -1.15
CA ASP A 50 -0.78 -11.76 -0.87
C ASP A 50 -1.62 -12.30 0.30
N SER A 51 -2.25 -11.46 1.11
CA SER A 51 -3.09 -11.88 2.23
C SER A 51 -4.57 -11.52 2.05
N SER A 52 -4.87 -10.29 1.64
CA SER A 52 -6.23 -9.77 1.47
C SER A 52 -6.21 -8.45 0.70
N TYR A 53 -7.37 -7.82 0.55
CA TYR A 53 -7.44 -6.45 0.00
C TYR A 53 -7.01 -5.41 1.04
N ALA A 54 -6.29 -4.40 0.57
CA ALA A 54 -5.87 -3.26 1.36
C ALA A 54 -6.34 -1.94 0.75
N PHE A 55 -6.47 -0.90 1.57
CA PHE A 55 -6.56 0.48 1.12
C PHE A 55 -5.17 1.09 1.07
N GLY A 56 -4.89 1.84 0.01
CA GLY A 56 -3.62 2.54 -0.15
C GLY A 56 -3.78 3.90 -0.78
N CYS A 57 -2.80 4.75 -0.52
CA CYS A 57 -2.66 6.07 -1.09
C CYS A 57 -1.18 6.43 -1.17
N HIS A 58 -0.86 7.50 -1.89
CA HIS A 58 0.49 8.00 -1.97
C HIS A 58 0.99 8.47 -0.59
N ILE A 59 2.27 8.24 -0.31
CA ILE A 59 2.92 8.60 0.95
C ILE A 59 2.87 10.12 1.18
N GLY A 60 2.46 10.55 2.37
CA GLY A 60 2.41 11.97 2.75
C GLY A 60 1.11 12.70 2.40
N ASP A 61 0.20 12.08 1.66
CA ASP A 61 -1.08 12.67 1.30
C ASP A 61 -2.09 12.60 2.44
N LYS A 62 -2.35 13.74 3.06
CA LYS A 62 -3.24 13.84 4.23
C LYS A 62 -4.70 13.51 3.92
N LYS A 63 -5.23 14.03 2.81
CA LYS A 63 -6.66 13.86 2.44
C LYS A 63 -7.06 12.40 2.24
N PRO A 64 -6.35 11.58 1.43
CA PRO A 64 -6.69 10.16 1.29
C PRO A 64 -6.47 9.36 2.60
N ILE A 65 -5.49 9.71 3.43
CA ILE A 65 -5.30 9.10 4.75
C ILE A 65 -6.52 9.34 5.65
N GLU A 66 -7.02 10.56 5.73
CA GLU A 66 -8.25 10.89 6.48
C GLU A 66 -9.47 10.15 5.92
N ARG A 67 -9.51 9.94 4.60
CA ARG A 67 -10.57 9.16 3.95
C ARG A 67 -10.49 7.68 4.32
N ILE A 68 -9.29 7.09 4.43
CA ILE A 68 -9.11 5.70 4.92
C ILE A 68 -9.66 5.58 6.34
N HIS A 69 -9.29 6.48 7.25
CA HIS A 69 -9.83 6.49 8.61
C HIS A 69 -11.36 6.50 8.64
N ARG A 70 -11.98 7.34 7.81
CA ARG A 70 -13.43 7.43 7.71
C ARG A 70 -14.09 6.15 7.20
N ILE A 71 -13.54 5.55 6.13
CA ILE A 71 -14.06 4.32 5.53
C ILE A 71 -13.93 3.16 6.50
N ARG A 72 -12.77 3.03 7.16
CA ARG A 72 -12.49 1.95 8.11
C ARG A 72 -13.07 2.20 9.50
N ARG A 73 -13.62 3.38 9.75
CA ARG A 73 -14.11 3.80 11.08
C ARG A 73 -13.04 3.64 12.17
N THR A 74 -11.79 3.93 11.84
CA THR A 74 -10.68 3.89 12.78
C THR A 74 -10.44 5.26 13.40
N ASP A 75 -9.85 5.29 14.60
CA ASP A 75 -9.43 6.53 15.24
C ASP A 75 -8.15 7.10 14.59
N LYS A 76 -7.80 8.33 14.98
CA LYS A 76 -6.60 9.02 14.48
C LYS A 76 -5.29 8.39 14.92
N ASN A 77 -5.32 7.47 15.90
CA ASN A 77 -4.14 6.79 16.42
C ASN A 77 -3.89 5.45 15.72
N HIS A 78 -4.74 5.08 14.74
CA HIS A 78 -4.54 3.86 13.96
C HIS A 78 -3.22 3.91 13.19
N ASN A 79 -2.37 2.90 13.41
CA ASN A 79 -1.08 2.82 12.74
C ASN A 79 -1.23 2.35 11.28
N PHE A 80 -0.57 3.07 10.38
CA PHE A 80 -0.47 2.66 8.99
C PHE A 80 0.73 1.75 8.77
N THR A 81 0.66 0.97 7.69
CA THR A 81 1.78 0.17 7.19
C THR A 81 2.26 0.78 5.88
N LEU A 82 3.55 1.05 5.78
CA LEU A 82 4.19 1.44 4.54
C LEU A 82 4.45 0.19 3.71
N VAL A 83 4.05 0.22 2.45
CA VAL A 83 4.35 -0.82 1.47
C VAL A 83 5.58 -0.40 0.72
N CYS A 84 6.60 -1.25 0.70
CA CYS A 84 7.88 -1.04 0.03
C CYS A 84 8.10 -2.08 -1.05
N ALA A 85 8.83 -1.71 -2.10
CA ALA A 85 9.20 -2.60 -3.19
C ALA A 85 10.22 -3.65 -2.71
N ASP A 86 11.20 -3.23 -1.92
CA ASP A 86 12.30 -4.07 -1.48
C ASP A 86 12.92 -3.61 -0.14
N LEU A 87 13.98 -4.31 0.26
CA LEU A 87 14.75 -4.01 1.47
C LEU A 87 15.51 -2.68 1.40
N SER A 88 15.89 -2.23 0.20
CA SER A 88 16.61 -0.97 0.02
C SER A 88 15.69 0.19 0.36
N GLU A 89 14.45 0.12 -0.11
CA GLU A 89 13.42 1.12 0.20
C GLU A 89 13.07 1.13 1.69
N ILE A 90 13.03 -0.04 2.35
CA ILE A 90 12.82 -0.12 3.80
C ILE A 90 13.85 0.74 4.55
N SER A 91 15.12 0.68 4.15
CA SER A 91 16.21 1.39 4.83
C SER A 91 16.10 2.91 4.73
N VAL A 92 15.39 3.42 3.74
CA VAL A 92 15.09 4.86 3.61
C VAL A 92 14.14 5.33 4.72
N TYR A 93 13.10 4.55 5.01
CA TYR A 93 12.01 4.97 5.92
C TYR A 93 12.13 4.41 7.33
N ALA A 94 12.92 3.34 7.54
CA ALA A 94 13.10 2.72 8.84
C ALA A 94 14.56 2.36 9.14
N ARG A 95 14.90 2.33 10.43
CA ARG A 95 16.19 1.84 10.91
C ARG A 95 16.14 0.33 11.01
N VAL A 96 17.08 -0.33 10.36
CA VAL A 96 17.19 -1.79 10.32
C VAL A 96 18.56 -2.21 10.84
N ASP A 97 18.60 -2.88 11.99
CA ASP A 97 19.83 -3.46 12.52
C ASP A 97 20.20 -4.72 11.73
N ASN A 98 21.48 -5.13 11.78
CA ASN A 98 21.98 -6.26 10.98
C ASN A 98 21.24 -7.58 11.23
N TRP A 99 20.83 -7.86 12.46
CA TRP A 99 20.06 -9.06 12.78
C TRP A 99 18.65 -8.98 12.21
N ALA A 100 18.00 -7.80 12.33
CA ALA A 100 16.67 -7.56 11.78
C ALA A 100 16.69 -7.63 10.25
N TYR A 101 17.74 -7.10 9.61
CA TYR A 101 17.93 -7.20 8.15
C TYR A 101 17.92 -8.65 7.68
N ARG A 102 18.69 -9.53 8.35
CA ARG A 102 18.74 -10.96 7.98
C ARG A 102 17.38 -11.63 8.10
N LEU A 103 16.64 -11.33 9.19
CA LEU A 103 15.30 -11.86 9.41
C LEU A 103 14.32 -11.35 8.35
N ILE A 104 14.29 -10.03 8.11
CA ILE A 104 13.41 -9.44 7.11
C ILE A 104 13.70 -10.03 5.73
N LYS A 105 14.98 -10.14 5.35
CA LYS A 105 15.41 -10.72 4.08
C LYS A 105 14.93 -12.16 3.89
N SER A 106 14.85 -12.97 4.94
CA SER A 106 14.38 -14.35 4.85
C SER A 106 12.84 -14.48 4.77
N LEU A 107 12.11 -13.43 5.10
CA LEU A 107 10.65 -13.41 5.19
C LEU A 107 10.00 -12.49 4.14
N THR A 108 10.78 -11.81 3.32
CA THR A 108 10.28 -10.91 2.26
C THR A 108 10.70 -11.39 0.88
N PRO A 109 9.83 -11.22 -0.14
CA PRO A 109 8.45 -10.71 -0.04
C PRO A 109 7.51 -11.69 0.66
N GLY A 110 6.40 -11.19 1.28
CA GLY A 110 5.46 -12.07 1.96
C GLY A 110 4.48 -11.36 2.91
N PRO A 111 3.63 -12.15 3.59
CA PRO A 111 2.50 -11.64 4.37
C PRO A 111 2.90 -11.07 5.74
N TYR A 112 4.11 -10.63 5.91
CA TYR A 112 4.63 -10.13 7.19
C TYR A 112 4.65 -8.60 7.24
N THR A 113 4.34 -8.05 8.41
CA THR A 113 4.51 -6.63 8.70
C THR A 113 5.51 -6.47 9.84
N PHE A 114 6.58 -5.74 9.58
CA PHE A 114 7.65 -5.47 10.54
C PHE A 114 7.45 -4.09 11.16
N ILE A 115 7.46 -4.01 12.49
CA ILE A 115 7.36 -2.73 13.20
C ILE A 115 8.77 -2.26 13.53
N LEU A 116 9.22 -1.22 12.85
CA LEU A 116 10.57 -0.69 12.91
C LEU A 116 10.60 0.78 13.37
N ARG A 117 11.74 1.24 13.86
CA ARG A 117 11.94 2.66 14.20
C ARG A 117 12.00 3.48 12.91
N ALA A 118 11.15 4.51 12.82
CA ALA A 118 11.10 5.41 11.68
C ALA A 118 12.37 6.26 11.56
N THR A 119 12.79 6.54 10.32
CA THR A 119 13.80 7.55 10.02
C THR A 119 13.16 8.96 9.96
N ARG A 120 13.98 9.98 9.71
CA ARG A 120 13.51 11.36 9.50
C ARG A 120 12.85 11.54 8.12
N GLN A 121 13.09 10.64 7.18
CA GLN A 121 12.50 10.67 5.84
C GLN A 121 11.01 10.31 5.83
N LEU A 122 10.56 9.54 6.83
CA LEU A 122 9.15 9.20 6.94
C LEU A 122 8.33 10.41 7.44
N PRO A 123 7.23 10.79 6.76
CA PRO A 123 6.33 11.83 7.24
C PRO A 123 5.83 11.57 8.66
N LYS A 124 5.90 12.58 9.52
CA LYS A 124 5.53 12.45 10.96
C LYS A 124 4.11 11.92 11.17
N MET A 125 3.18 12.24 10.26
CA MET A 125 1.79 11.81 10.34
C MET A 125 1.59 10.28 10.21
N LEU A 126 2.57 9.57 9.64
CA LEU A 126 2.55 8.11 9.47
C LEU A 126 3.25 7.38 10.61
N GLN A 127 4.03 8.08 11.41
CA GLN A 127 4.75 7.51 12.54
C GLN A 127 3.81 7.30 13.73
N ASN A 128 4.01 6.20 14.47
CA ASN A 128 3.38 6.09 15.79
C ASN A 128 3.84 7.26 16.68
N PRO A 129 2.93 8.07 17.23
CA PRO A 129 3.29 9.31 17.92
C PRO A 129 4.09 9.08 19.22
N LYS A 130 3.89 7.94 19.89
CA LYS A 130 4.56 7.60 21.14
C LYS A 130 5.90 6.91 20.91
N ARG A 131 5.94 5.92 20.01
CA ARG A 131 7.10 5.04 19.81
C ARG A 131 7.99 5.46 18.65
N ARG A 132 7.53 6.36 17.77
CA ARG A 132 8.20 6.77 16.53
C ARG A 132 8.53 5.57 15.66
N THR A 133 7.59 4.64 15.55
CA THR A 133 7.68 3.42 14.74
C THR A 133 6.74 3.49 13.56
N ILE A 134 6.99 2.63 12.58
CA ILE A 134 6.16 2.41 11.39
C ILE A 134 6.08 0.91 11.13
N GLY A 135 4.90 0.44 10.72
CA GLY A 135 4.77 -0.89 10.12
C GLY A 135 5.26 -0.85 8.67
N ILE A 136 6.08 -1.83 8.27
CA ILE A 136 6.58 -1.96 6.90
C ILE A 136 6.29 -3.36 6.39
N ARG A 137 5.91 -3.45 5.12
CA ARG A 137 5.62 -4.71 4.44
C ARG A 137 6.14 -4.68 3.01
N VAL A 138 6.68 -5.80 2.55
CA VAL A 138 6.99 -6.08 1.14
C VAL A 138 6.06 -7.21 0.70
N PRO A 139 4.91 -6.91 0.08
CA PRO A 139 3.94 -7.93 -0.32
C PRO A 139 4.44 -8.76 -1.51
N ASP A 140 4.09 -10.04 -1.53
CA ASP A 140 4.31 -10.90 -2.68
C ASP A 140 3.08 -10.89 -3.60
N HIS A 141 2.94 -9.81 -4.38
CA HIS A 141 1.81 -9.67 -5.31
C HIS A 141 2.21 -8.91 -6.58
N PRO A 142 2.01 -9.49 -7.78
CA PRO A 142 2.46 -8.91 -9.05
C PRO A 142 1.98 -7.47 -9.30
N LEU A 143 0.72 -7.17 -8.98
CA LEU A 143 0.19 -5.81 -9.15
C LEU A 143 0.88 -4.82 -8.21
N VAL A 144 1.15 -5.22 -6.96
CA VAL A 144 1.80 -4.33 -5.99
C VAL A 144 3.23 -4.03 -6.42
N ASN A 145 3.98 -5.06 -6.82
CA ASN A 145 5.33 -4.90 -7.33
C ASN A 145 5.35 -3.95 -8.54
N ALA A 146 4.47 -4.19 -9.52
CA ALA A 146 4.37 -3.33 -10.71
C ALA A 146 3.91 -1.89 -10.43
N MET A 147 3.26 -1.61 -9.30
CA MET A 147 2.90 -0.23 -8.90
C MET A 147 4.04 0.49 -8.18
N LEU A 148 4.98 -0.24 -7.58
CA LEU A 148 6.10 0.31 -6.82
C LEU A 148 7.35 0.50 -7.68
N ASP A 149 7.48 -0.22 -8.81
CA ASP A 149 8.52 -0.05 -9.83
C ASP A 149 8.33 1.28 -10.60
#